data_b68efd55e390a32b0a7f2ac5604f3db1
#
_entry.id   b68efd55e390a32b0a7f2ac5604f3db1
#
_cell.length_a   1.000
_cell.length_b   1.000
_cell.length_c   1.000
_cell.angle_alpha   90.00
_cell.angle_beta   90.00
_cell.angle_gamma   90.00
#
_symmetry.space_group_name_H-M   'P 1'
#
loop_
_entity.id
_entity.type
_entity.pdbx_description
1 polymer ?
#
loop_
_entity_poly.entity_id
_entity_poly.type
_entity_poly.pdbx_seq_one_letter_code
_entity_poly.pdbx_strand_id
1 'polypeptide(L)'
;VQAGITENNYIKIGQLSGADHILSATIVTTYRPVEKISEEGIKQKKEVVISKEKYVDSTGVEKTKNIKGEVKATVNYYKKSTGATLNISYQITDINNGETIFTGNLSGKENFFYEWATYDGDKRALSDRYKRLVKREEIFAPSIDNLIMKIAKSISAKFQRKVANHYSN
;
A
#
# COMPACT_ATOMS: atom_id res chain seq x y z
N VAL A 1 -22.67 7.62 -23.94
CA VAL A 1 -22.73 8.99 -24.50
C VAL A 1 -22.27 9.92 -23.36
N GLN A 2 -21.01 10.37 -23.38
CA GLN A 2 -20.55 11.48 -22.54
C GLN A 2 -21.12 12.77 -23.17
N ALA A 3 -22.06 13.38 -22.50
CA ALA A 3 -22.42 14.76 -22.80
C ALA A 3 -21.23 15.63 -22.36
N GLY A 4 -20.37 15.99 -23.31
CA GLY A 4 -19.27 16.92 -23.07
C GLY A 4 -19.87 18.27 -22.69
N ILE A 5 -19.67 18.68 -21.43
CA ILE A 5 -19.97 20.05 -21.02
C ILE A 5 -18.92 20.91 -21.73
N THR A 6 -19.33 21.70 -22.70
CA THR A 6 -18.47 22.61 -23.45
C THR A 6 -18.12 23.84 -22.59
N GLU A 7 -16.99 24.50 -22.90
CA GLU A 7 -16.51 25.71 -22.20
C GLU A 7 -17.59 26.79 -22.03
N ASN A 8 -18.40 27.02 -23.06
CA ASN A 8 -19.55 27.93 -23.03
C ASN A 8 -20.63 27.54 -22.00
N ASN A 9 -20.76 26.25 -21.65
CA ASN A 9 -21.76 25.81 -20.68
C ASN A 9 -21.29 26.09 -19.26
N TYR A 10 -19.99 26.05 -18.97
CA TYR A 10 -19.45 26.39 -17.63
C TYR A 10 -19.67 27.87 -17.32
N ILE A 11 -19.42 28.76 -18.28
CA ILE A 11 -19.63 30.21 -18.12
C ILE A 11 -21.11 30.50 -17.83
N LYS A 12 -22.03 29.91 -18.59
CA LYS A 12 -23.49 30.07 -18.35
C LYS A 12 -23.91 29.58 -16.95
N ILE A 13 -23.41 28.44 -16.50
CA ILE A 13 -23.69 27.90 -15.16
C ILE A 13 -23.17 28.87 -14.10
N GLY A 14 -21.96 29.40 -14.24
CA GLY A 14 -21.39 30.38 -13.36
C GLY A 14 -22.21 31.65 -13.26
N GLN A 15 -22.61 32.23 -14.41
CA GLN A 15 -23.47 33.42 -14.48
C GLN A 15 -24.82 33.22 -13.80
N LEU A 16 -25.46 32.06 -13.98
CA LEU A 16 -26.74 31.71 -13.34
C LEU A 16 -26.59 31.53 -11.83
N SER A 17 -25.43 31.11 -11.34
CA SER A 17 -25.18 30.90 -9.89
C SER A 17 -24.67 32.15 -9.19
N GLY A 18 -24.40 33.26 -9.90
CA GLY A 18 -23.83 34.48 -9.32
C GLY A 18 -22.39 34.30 -8.78
N ALA A 19 -21.64 33.34 -9.36
CA ALA A 19 -20.25 33.15 -9.02
C ALA A 19 -19.34 34.03 -9.88
N ASP A 20 -18.22 34.49 -9.35
CA ASP A 20 -17.19 35.23 -10.11
C ASP A 20 -16.25 34.32 -10.88
N HIS A 21 -15.98 33.14 -10.30
CA HIS A 21 -15.04 32.14 -10.83
C HIS A 21 -15.66 30.76 -10.85
N ILE A 22 -15.24 29.95 -11.83
CA ILE A 22 -15.60 28.53 -11.89
C ILE A 22 -14.37 27.64 -11.86
N LEU A 23 -14.41 26.61 -11.02
CA LEU A 23 -13.40 25.56 -10.98
C LEU A 23 -13.85 24.36 -11.83
N SER A 24 -13.08 24.00 -12.81
CA SER A 24 -13.24 22.76 -13.58
C SER A 24 -12.05 21.82 -13.35
N ALA A 25 -12.31 20.51 -13.38
CA ALA A 25 -11.27 19.52 -13.19
C ALA A 25 -11.50 18.27 -14.02
N THR A 26 -10.42 17.70 -14.54
CA THR A 26 -10.38 16.37 -15.14
C THR A 26 -9.67 15.42 -14.20
N ILE A 27 -10.30 14.29 -13.90
CA ILE A 27 -9.78 13.27 -12.99
C ILE A 27 -9.50 12.01 -13.79
N VAL A 28 -8.27 11.50 -13.70
CA VAL A 28 -7.83 10.25 -14.32
C VAL A 28 -7.34 9.32 -13.23
N THR A 29 -7.93 8.12 -13.16
CA THR A 29 -7.53 7.07 -12.23
C THR A 29 -6.89 5.90 -12.99
N THR A 30 -5.82 5.36 -12.44
CA THR A 30 -5.19 4.12 -12.91
C THR A 30 -5.15 3.14 -11.76
N TYR A 31 -5.60 1.92 -12.01
CA TYR A 31 -5.60 0.84 -11.03
C TYR A 31 -4.75 -0.33 -11.53
N ARG A 32 -3.93 -0.87 -10.65
CA ARG A 32 -3.21 -2.12 -10.85
C ARG A 32 -3.98 -3.25 -10.17
N PRO A 33 -4.46 -4.26 -10.91
CA PRO A 33 -5.16 -5.41 -10.34
C PRO A 33 -4.38 -6.07 -9.21
N VAL A 34 -5.10 -6.79 -8.35
CA VAL A 34 -4.47 -7.57 -7.27
C VAL A 34 -3.64 -8.68 -7.90
N GLU A 35 -2.34 -8.66 -7.62
CA GLU A 35 -1.40 -9.70 -7.98
C GLU A 35 -1.08 -10.54 -6.75
N LYS A 36 -1.21 -11.87 -6.86
CA LYS A 36 -0.79 -12.82 -5.84
C LYS A 36 0.35 -13.67 -6.41
N ILE A 37 1.48 -13.65 -5.72
CA ILE A 37 2.65 -14.47 -6.04
C ILE A 37 2.82 -15.48 -4.90
N SER A 38 3.12 -16.74 -5.26
CA SER A 38 3.47 -17.80 -4.31
C SER A 38 4.81 -18.42 -4.69
N GLU A 39 5.57 -18.80 -3.70
CA GLU A 39 6.77 -19.62 -3.82
C GLU A 39 6.64 -20.77 -2.81
N GLU A 40 6.55 -21.97 -3.30
CA GLU A 40 6.27 -23.16 -2.51
C GLU A 40 7.50 -24.03 -2.33
N GLY A 41 7.54 -24.83 -1.28
CA GLY A 41 8.57 -25.81 -1.06
C GLY A 41 9.96 -25.26 -0.65
N ILE A 42 10.02 -24.05 -0.11
CA ILE A 42 11.28 -23.41 0.34
C ILE A 42 11.83 -24.18 1.54
N LYS A 43 12.94 -24.90 1.33
CA LYS A 43 13.57 -25.71 2.38
C LYS A 43 14.32 -24.84 3.37
N GLN A 44 14.09 -25.09 4.65
CA GLN A 44 14.78 -24.47 5.78
C GLN A 44 15.43 -25.56 6.64
N LYS A 45 16.66 -25.30 7.10
CA LYS A 45 17.42 -26.21 7.98
C LYS A 45 18.12 -25.38 9.06
N LYS A 46 18.24 -25.95 10.24
CA LYS A 46 18.99 -25.33 11.34
C LYS A 46 19.50 -26.37 12.30
N GLU A 47 20.74 -26.20 12.77
CA GLU A 47 21.26 -26.96 13.89
C GLU A 47 20.72 -26.36 15.20
N VAL A 48 20.10 -27.17 16.02
CA VAL A 48 19.53 -26.78 17.33
C VAL A 48 19.85 -27.80 18.39
N VAL A 49 19.76 -27.41 19.66
CA VAL A 49 19.82 -28.37 20.76
C VAL A 49 18.53 -29.18 20.76
N ILE A 50 18.66 -30.48 20.54
CA ILE A 50 17.53 -31.44 20.49
C ILE A 50 17.33 -32.14 21.84
N SER A 51 18.39 -32.29 22.61
CA SER A 51 18.34 -32.87 23.97
C SER A 51 19.48 -32.35 24.83
N LYS A 52 19.33 -32.53 26.12
CA LYS A 52 20.38 -32.27 27.12
C LYS A 52 20.66 -33.57 27.85
N GLU A 53 21.91 -33.96 27.92
CA GLU A 53 22.36 -35.16 28.61
C GLU A 53 23.15 -34.73 29.87
N LYS A 54 22.78 -35.28 31.02
CA LYS A 54 23.53 -35.10 32.24
C LYS A 54 24.60 -36.18 32.33
N TYR A 55 25.80 -35.80 32.68
CA TYR A 55 26.88 -36.72 32.92
C TYR A 55 27.70 -36.25 34.14
N VAL A 56 28.38 -37.19 34.79
CA VAL A 56 29.31 -36.88 35.88
C VAL A 56 30.70 -36.84 35.28
N ASP A 57 31.44 -35.75 35.51
CA ASP A 57 32.83 -35.66 35.04
C ASP A 57 33.78 -36.45 35.92
N SER A 58 35.06 -36.51 35.54
CA SER A 58 36.14 -37.22 36.27
C SER A 58 36.38 -36.72 37.68
N THR A 59 35.83 -35.57 38.07
CA THR A 59 35.92 -34.97 39.40
C THR A 59 34.68 -35.19 40.26
N GLY A 60 33.69 -35.98 39.78
CA GLY A 60 32.44 -36.26 40.48
C GLY A 60 31.38 -35.15 40.37
N VAL A 61 31.59 -34.14 39.52
CA VAL A 61 30.66 -33.01 39.36
C VAL A 61 29.65 -33.30 38.23
N GLU A 62 28.33 -33.14 38.53
CA GLU A 62 27.30 -33.21 37.49
C GLU A 62 27.44 -32.08 36.50
N LYS A 63 27.50 -32.42 35.20
CA LYS A 63 27.55 -31.50 34.08
C LYS A 63 26.44 -31.82 33.09
N THR A 64 26.04 -30.83 32.27
CA THR A 64 25.04 -30.98 31.21
C THR A 64 25.71 -30.74 29.86
N LYS A 65 25.59 -31.72 28.96
CA LYS A 65 26.02 -31.63 27.57
C LYS A 65 24.80 -31.38 26.69
N ASN A 66 24.89 -30.36 25.85
CA ASN A 66 23.87 -30.10 24.83
C ASN A 66 24.12 -31.01 23.62
N ILE A 67 23.15 -31.84 23.28
CA ILE A 67 23.15 -32.63 22.04
C ILE A 67 22.48 -31.83 20.98
N LYS A 68 23.21 -31.52 19.92
CA LYS A 68 22.73 -30.78 18.76
C LYS A 68 22.30 -31.72 17.64
N GLY A 69 21.30 -31.31 16.88
CA GLY A 69 20.82 -32.01 15.69
C GLY A 69 20.21 -31.05 14.67
N GLU A 70 20.16 -31.50 13.43
CA GLU A 70 19.55 -30.73 12.34
C GLU A 70 18.03 -30.89 12.39
N VAL A 71 17.31 -29.78 12.43
CA VAL A 71 15.87 -29.70 12.24
C VAL A 71 15.54 -29.10 10.88
N LYS A 72 14.42 -29.51 10.28
CA LYS A 72 14.00 -29.12 8.93
C LYS A 72 12.58 -28.61 8.95
N ALA A 73 12.30 -27.69 8.03
CA ALA A 73 10.96 -27.22 7.71
C ALA A 73 10.87 -26.90 6.23
N THR A 74 9.65 -26.95 5.70
CA THR A 74 9.32 -26.49 4.35
C THR A 74 8.39 -25.32 4.48
N VAL A 75 8.66 -24.23 3.78
CA VAL A 75 7.88 -22.98 3.82
C VAL A 75 7.22 -22.72 2.49
N ASN A 76 5.94 -22.35 2.51
CA ASN A 76 5.24 -21.78 1.38
C ASN A 76 5.05 -20.29 1.64
N TYR A 77 5.67 -19.46 0.81
CA TYR A 77 5.68 -18.01 0.91
C TYR A 77 4.67 -17.42 -0.06
N TYR A 78 3.97 -16.40 0.39
CA TYR A 78 2.96 -15.70 -0.38
C TYR A 78 3.14 -14.19 -0.28
N LYS A 79 2.84 -13.53 -1.39
CA LYS A 79 2.88 -12.08 -1.52
C LYS A 79 1.63 -11.61 -2.26
N LYS A 80 1.02 -10.54 -1.79
CA LYS A 80 -0.12 -9.90 -2.45
C LYS A 80 0.16 -8.40 -2.61
N SER A 81 -0.09 -7.87 -3.81
CA SER A 81 0.12 -6.46 -4.10
C SER A 81 -0.97 -5.88 -5.01
N THR A 82 -1.28 -4.62 -4.83
CA THR A 82 -2.15 -3.82 -5.70
C THR A 82 -1.82 -2.34 -5.50
N GLY A 83 -2.43 -1.47 -6.29
CA GLY A 83 -2.23 -0.03 -6.12
C GLY A 83 -3.11 0.78 -7.05
N ALA A 84 -3.23 2.06 -6.73
CA ALA A 84 -3.94 3.02 -7.55
C ALA A 84 -3.17 4.33 -7.68
N THR A 85 -3.41 5.06 -8.75
CA THR A 85 -2.92 6.43 -8.98
C THR A 85 -4.10 7.30 -9.34
N LEU A 86 -4.15 8.50 -8.80
CA LEU A 86 -5.13 9.52 -9.09
C LEU A 86 -4.39 10.76 -9.59
N ASN A 87 -4.74 11.20 -10.81
CA ASN A 87 -4.24 12.43 -11.40
C ASN A 87 -5.41 13.38 -11.60
N ILE A 88 -5.25 14.63 -11.17
CA ILE A 88 -6.24 15.69 -11.29
C ILE A 88 -5.58 16.87 -11.99
N SER A 89 -6.12 17.26 -13.15
CA SER A 89 -5.80 18.52 -13.81
C SER A 89 -6.98 19.46 -13.58
N TYR A 90 -6.74 20.67 -13.12
CA TYR A 90 -7.78 21.63 -12.79
C TYR A 90 -7.44 23.02 -13.31
N GLN A 91 -8.48 23.82 -13.58
CA GLN A 91 -8.39 25.22 -13.95
C GLN A 91 -9.47 26.03 -13.24
N ILE A 92 -9.14 27.28 -12.96
CA ILE A 92 -10.09 28.31 -12.50
C ILE A 92 -10.24 29.33 -13.60
N THR A 93 -11.48 29.61 -13.99
CA THR A 93 -11.83 30.53 -15.08
C THR A 93 -12.67 31.64 -14.50
N ASP A 94 -12.35 32.91 -14.84
CA ASP A 94 -13.21 34.06 -14.60
C ASP A 94 -14.39 34.00 -15.54
N ILE A 95 -15.61 34.04 -14.99
CA ILE A 95 -16.84 33.91 -15.80
C ILE A 95 -17.25 35.20 -16.51
N ASN A 96 -16.69 36.34 -16.14
CA ASN A 96 -17.03 37.62 -16.76
C ASN A 96 -16.37 37.78 -18.14
N ASN A 97 -15.13 37.29 -18.26
CA ASN A 97 -14.35 37.42 -19.51
C ASN A 97 -13.93 36.08 -20.13
N GLY A 98 -14.15 34.95 -19.42
CA GLY A 98 -13.79 33.63 -19.90
C GLY A 98 -12.29 33.30 -19.79
N GLU A 99 -11.49 34.13 -19.12
CA GLU A 99 -10.05 33.91 -18.98
C GLU A 99 -9.72 32.86 -17.93
N THR A 100 -8.78 31.99 -18.25
CA THR A 100 -8.22 31.06 -17.26
C THR A 100 -7.22 31.81 -16.38
N ILE A 101 -7.58 32.01 -15.12
CA ILE A 101 -6.78 32.75 -14.13
C ILE A 101 -5.82 31.85 -13.34
N PHE A 102 -6.11 30.56 -13.29
CA PHE A 102 -5.24 29.60 -12.57
C PHE A 102 -5.39 28.20 -13.12
N THR A 103 -4.26 27.49 -13.26
CA THR A 103 -4.21 26.07 -13.63
C THR A 103 -3.34 25.29 -12.68
N GLY A 104 -3.62 24.03 -12.50
CA GLY A 104 -2.77 23.17 -11.67
C GLY A 104 -3.00 21.69 -11.90
N ASN A 105 -2.00 20.94 -11.47
CA ASN A 105 -2.02 19.48 -11.47
C ASN A 105 -1.76 18.94 -10.07
N LEU A 106 -2.46 17.87 -9.72
CA LEU A 106 -2.26 17.11 -8.51
C LEU A 106 -2.16 15.63 -8.87
N SER A 107 -1.26 14.93 -8.20
CA SER A 107 -1.10 13.49 -8.35
C SER A 107 -0.91 12.85 -6.99
N GLY A 108 -1.51 11.69 -6.82
CA GLY A 108 -1.34 10.83 -5.67
C GLY A 108 -1.29 9.37 -6.07
N LYS A 109 -0.59 8.58 -5.26
CA LYS A 109 -0.45 7.14 -5.45
C LYS A 109 -0.56 6.43 -4.11
N GLU A 110 -1.28 5.33 -4.10
CA GLU A 110 -1.37 4.41 -2.95
C GLU A 110 -1.02 3.00 -3.42
N ASN A 111 -0.15 2.32 -2.68
CA ASN A 111 0.22 0.94 -2.94
C ASN A 111 -0.11 0.10 -1.71
N PHE A 112 -0.67 -1.07 -1.97
CA PHE A 112 -0.83 -2.12 -0.98
C PHE A 112 0.17 -3.23 -1.24
N PHE A 113 0.78 -3.71 -0.18
CA PHE A 113 1.73 -4.81 -0.19
C PHE A 113 1.58 -5.61 1.09
N TYR A 114 1.42 -6.93 0.96
CA TYR A 114 1.29 -7.82 2.09
C TYR A 114 1.97 -9.15 1.83
N GLU A 115 2.66 -9.67 2.85
CA GLU A 115 3.36 -10.95 2.81
C GLU A 115 2.94 -11.81 3.98
N TRP A 116 2.79 -13.11 3.75
CA TRP A 116 2.60 -14.14 4.77
C TRP A 116 3.25 -15.44 4.32
N ALA A 117 3.31 -16.41 5.21
CA ALA A 117 3.82 -17.74 4.90
C ALA A 117 3.08 -18.81 5.72
N THR A 118 3.07 -20.03 5.19
CA THR A 118 2.74 -21.25 5.91
C THR A 118 3.99 -22.12 5.99
N TYR A 119 4.01 -23.09 6.90
CA TYR A 119 5.13 -24.02 7.00
C TYR A 119 4.66 -25.39 7.46
N ASP A 120 5.47 -26.39 7.12
CA ASP A 120 5.40 -27.75 7.63
C ASP A 120 6.77 -28.15 8.21
N GLY A 121 6.77 -28.92 9.31
CA GLY A 121 7.98 -29.36 9.99
C GLY A 121 8.32 -28.58 11.27
N ASP A 122 9.60 -28.51 11.63
CA ASP A 122 10.05 -27.93 12.90
C ASP A 122 10.22 -26.40 12.81
N LYS A 123 9.41 -25.66 13.58
CA LYS A 123 9.47 -24.19 13.66
C LYS A 123 10.85 -23.62 14.00
N ARG A 124 11.69 -24.38 14.70
CA ARG A 124 13.05 -23.97 15.05
C ARG A 124 13.96 -23.85 13.82
N ALA A 125 13.64 -24.59 12.75
CA ALA A 125 14.34 -24.54 11.48
C ALA A 125 14.15 -23.21 10.73
N LEU A 126 13.04 -22.52 10.99
CA LEU A 126 12.69 -21.29 10.25
C LEU A 126 13.69 -20.16 10.53
N SER A 127 14.05 -19.43 9.46
CA SER A 127 14.74 -18.15 9.58
C SER A 127 13.86 -17.11 10.30
N ASP A 128 14.46 -16.05 10.83
CA ASP A 128 13.72 -15.02 11.58
C ASP A 128 12.71 -14.26 10.70
N ARG A 129 12.99 -14.14 9.38
CA ARG A 129 12.02 -13.64 8.40
C ARG A 129 10.77 -14.52 8.39
N TYR A 130 10.93 -15.82 8.18
CA TYR A 130 9.79 -16.74 8.08
C TYR A 130 9.07 -16.92 9.42
N LYS A 131 9.77 -16.87 10.55
CA LYS A 131 9.12 -16.86 11.88
C LYS A 131 8.15 -15.70 12.07
N ARG A 132 8.43 -14.54 11.45
CA ARG A 132 7.50 -13.39 11.46
C ARG A 132 6.35 -13.60 10.49
N LEU A 133 6.63 -14.11 9.29
CA LEU A 133 5.62 -14.27 8.23
C LEU A 133 4.60 -15.37 8.56
N VAL A 134 5.00 -16.46 9.20
CA VAL A 134 4.08 -17.55 9.61
C VAL A 134 3.14 -17.19 10.76
N LYS A 135 3.31 -16.01 11.36
CA LYS A 135 2.36 -15.46 12.33
C LYS A 135 1.26 -14.62 11.67
N ARG A 136 1.34 -14.41 10.37
CA ARG A 136 0.41 -13.62 9.59
C ARG A 136 -0.53 -14.54 8.83
N GLU A 137 -1.80 -14.21 8.85
CA GLU A 137 -2.82 -14.86 8.04
C GLU A 137 -3.01 -14.11 6.73
N GLU A 138 -3.56 -14.77 5.72
CA GLU A 138 -3.94 -14.12 4.48
C GLU A 138 -5.04 -13.06 4.75
N ILE A 139 -4.87 -11.87 4.20
CA ILE A 139 -5.87 -10.80 4.26
C ILE A 139 -6.35 -10.42 2.86
N PHE A 140 -7.54 -9.84 2.79
CA PHE A 140 -8.04 -9.26 1.54
C PHE A 140 -7.27 -7.98 1.20
N ALA A 141 -6.96 -7.81 -0.09
CA ALA A 141 -6.46 -6.54 -0.58
C ALA A 141 -7.57 -5.46 -0.49
N PRO A 142 -7.22 -4.20 -0.24
CA PRO A 142 -8.19 -3.11 -0.27
C PRO A 142 -8.84 -2.98 -1.66
N SER A 143 -10.11 -2.58 -1.68
CA SER A 143 -10.80 -2.26 -2.93
C SER A 143 -10.18 -1.04 -3.61
N ILE A 144 -10.43 -0.89 -4.91
CA ILE A 144 -10.00 0.31 -5.66
C ILE A 144 -10.56 1.58 -5.02
N ASP A 145 -11.82 1.58 -4.58
CA ASP A 145 -12.46 2.75 -3.96
C ASP A 145 -11.75 3.15 -2.66
N ASN A 146 -11.34 2.18 -1.84
CA ASN A 146 -10.58 2.44 -0.62
C ASN A 146 -9.21 3.06 -0.93
N LEU A 147 -8.52 2.60 -1.98
CA LEU A 147 -7.24 3.17 -2.41
C LEU A 147 -7.44 4.60 -2.93
N ILE A 148 -8.42 4.82 -3.80
CA ILE A 148 -8.74 6.15 -4.36
C ILE A 148 -9.14 7.12 -3.25
N MET A 149 -9.95 6.69 -2.29
CA MET A 149 -10.36 7.53 -1.15
C MET A 149 -9.16 7.97 -0.29
N LYS A 150 -8.20 7.08 -0.04
CA LYS A 150 -6.96 7.44 0.67
C LYS A 150 -6.15 8.48 -0.11
N ILE A 151 -6.01 8.30 -1.42
CA ILE A 151 -5.32 9.24 -2.29
C ILE A 151 -6.04 10.60 -2.25
N ALA A 152 -7.36 10.62 -2.45
CA ALA A 152 -8.16 11.83 -2.45
C ALA A 152 -8.01 12.63 -1.13
N LYS A 153 -8.06 11.95 0.02
CA LYS A 153 -7.79 12.59 1.33
C LYS A 153 -6.40 13.20 1.40
N SER A 154 -5.39 12.51 0.88
CA SER A 154 -3.99 12.99 0.89
C SER A 154 -3.79 14.22 0.01
N ILE A 155 -4.43 14.29 -1.16
CA ILE A 155 -4.26 15.40 -2.10
C ILE A 155 -5.19 16.58 -1.85
N SER A 156 -6.35 16.39 -1.18
CA SER A 156 -7.30 17.47 -0.89
C SER A 156 -6.66 18.61 -0.08
N ALA A 157 -5.86 18.31 0.93
CA ALA A 157 -5.14 19.33 1.70
C ALA A 157 -4.11 20.11 0.87
N LYS A 158 -3.50 19.47 -0.13
CA LYS A 158 -2.59 20.13 -1.09
C LYS A 158 -3.37 21.04 -2.04
N PHE A 159 -4.53 20.59 -2.49
CA PHE A 159 -5.43 21.37 -3.33
C PHE A 159 -5.89 22.63 -2.61
N GLN A 160 -6.46 22.49 -1.43
CA GLN A 160 -6.93 23.62 -0.62
C GLN A 160 -5.84 24.68 -0.43
N ARG A 161 -4.61 24.25 -0.09
CA ARG A 161 -3.48 25.19 0.07
C ARG A 161 -3.12 25.91 -1.23
N LYS A 162 -3.12 25.22 -2.37
CA LYS A 162 -2.80 25.83 -3.66
C LYS A 162 -3.83 26.87 -4.06
N VAL A 163 -5.12 26.57 -3.88
CA VAL A 163 -6.20 27.51 -4.17
C VAL A 163 -6.16 28.69 -3.19
N ALA A 164 -6.05 28.44 -1.89
CA ALA A 164 -5.98 29.51 -0.90
C ALA A 164 -4.80 30.47 -1.16
N ASN A 165 -3.62 29.96 -1.48
CA ASN A 165 -2.47 30.79 -1.80
C ASN A 165 -2.69 31.67 -3.06
N HIS A 166 -3.45 31.16 -4.06
CA HIS A 166 -3.77 31.93 -5.25
C HIS A 166 -4.65 33.17 -4.91
N TYR A 167 -5.61 33.00 -3.98
CA TYR A 167 -6.54 34.07 -3.59
C TYR A 167 -6.02 34.96 -2.43
N SER A 168 -4.87 34.63 -1.84
CA SER A 168 -4.30 35.39 -0.73
C SER A 168 -3.19 36.36 -1.16
N ASN A 169 -2.78 36.31 -2.44
CA ASN A 169 -1.81 37.24 -3.08
C ASN A 169 -2.56 38.24 -3.95
#